data_6fb1e388b2f6e46a7cc9ee522b14c0e5
#
_entry.id   6fb1e388b2f6e46a7cc9ee522b14c0e5
#
_cell.length_a   1.000
_cell.length_b   1.000
_cell.length_c   1.000
_cell.angle_alpha   90.00
_cell.angle_beta   90.00
_cell.angle_gamma   90.00
#
_symmetry.space_group_name_H-M   'P 1'
#
loop_
_entity.id
_entity.type
_entity.pdbx_description
1 polymer ?
#
loop_
_entity_poly.entity_id
_entity_poly.type
_entity_poly.pdbx_seq_one_letter_code
_entity_poly.pdbx_strand_id
1 'polypeptide(L)'
;WLARSEEDIEKIFNKQLERLQTDYIDMYLIHNVGSKLWKFTEKYNVLDFLTKKKEEGKIRHIGFSFHDDYEFFKEVIDKFPWEFVQIQLNYIDENFQAGVKGLKLAGEKGLPVIIMEPLKGGRLASTMPPAVDEIWSQMKEKRTPVEWAFRWVADFPEVTTILSGMSSYAQLENNL
;
A
#
# COMPACT_ATOMS: atom_id res chain seq x y z
N TRP A 1 11.91 11.43 1.88
CA TRP A 1 11.54 12.86 2.00
C TRP A 1 12.56 13.70 2.73
N LEU A 2 13.37 13.12 3.61
CA LEU A 2 14.35 13.84 4.43
C LEU A 2 15.79 13.65 3.94
N ALA A 3 16.05 12.59 3.16
CA ALA A 3 17.38 12.33 2.64
C ALA A 3 17.75 13.33 1.52
N ARG A 4 18.96 13.84 1.57
CA ARG A 4 19.52 14.74 0.55
C ARG A 4 20.82 14.19 -0.03
N SER A 5 21.22 13.00 0.42
CA SER A 5 22.43 12.29 0.01
C SER A 5 22.25 10.79 0.28
N GLU A 6 23.11 9.96 -0.28
CA GLU A 6 23.20 8.52 0.05
C GLU A 6 23.53 8.30 1.53
N GLU A 7 24.36 9.15 2.11
CA GLU A 7 24.69 9.09 3.54
C GLU A 7 23.46 9.35 4.44
N ASP A 8 22.55 10.25 4.03
CA ASP A 8 21.30 10.47 4.74
C ASP A 8 20.38 9.25 4.69
N ILE A 9 20.35 8.52 3.57
CA ILE A 9 19.56 7.28 3.42
C ILE A 9 20.06 6.22 4.41
N GLU A 10 21.38 6.04 4.49
CA GLU A 10 21.99 5.12 5.46
C GLU A 10 21.66 5.50 6.90
N LYS A 11 21.78 6.80 7.25
CA LYS A 11 21.43 7.31 8.59
C LYS A 11 19.96 7.09 8.94
N ILE A 12 19.04 7.34 7.98
CA ILE A 12 17.61 7.14 8.17
C ILE A 12 17.33 5.66 8.40
N PHE A 13 17.88 4.77 7.59
CA PHE A 13 17.71 3.33 7.71
C PHE A 13 18.19 2.81 9.08
N ASN A 14 19.40 3.18 9.49
CA ASN A 14 19.96 2.77 10.77
C ASN A 14 19.12 3.29 11.95
N LYS A 15 18.62 4.53 11.86
CA LYS A 15 17.72 5.08 12.87
C LYS A 15 16.37 4.35 12.94
N GLN A 16 15.87 3.80 11.84
CA GLN A 16 14.67 2.96 11.83
C GLN A 16 14.91 1.66 12.60
N LEU A 17 16.03 0.97 12.34
CA LEU A 17 16.41 -0.25 13.07
C LEU A 17 16.54 0.03 14.58
N GLU A 18 17.23 1.11 14.94
CA GLU A 18 17.37 1.54 16.33
C GLU A 18 16.01 1.77 17.01
N ARG A 19 15.11 2.51 16.35
CA ARG A 19 13.77 2.82 16.89
C ARG A 19 12.87 1.59 17.01
N LEU A 20 12.99 0.66 16.08
CA LEU A 20 12.26 -0.60 16.09
C LEU A 20 12.89 -1.63 17.04
N GLN A 21 14.09 -1.36 17.57
CA GLN A 21 14.86 -2.28 18.43
C GLN A 21 15.05 -3.65 17.78
N THR A 22 15.45 -3.66 16.50
CA THR A 22 15.65 -4.88 15.70
C THR A 22 16.89 -4.74 14.82
N ASP A 23 17.47 -5.89 14.42
CA ASP A 23 18.62 -5.93 13.52
C ASP A 23 18.22 -6.01 12.04
N TYR A 24 16.95 -6.28 11.75
CA TYR A 24 16.41 -6.43 10.39
C TYR A 24 14.96 -5.98 10.29
N ILE A 25 14.49 -5.77 9.06
CA ILE A 25 13.11 -5.46 8.73
C ILE A 25 12.61 -6.50 7.73
N ASP A 26 11.47 -7.15 8.03
CA ASP A 26 10.91 -8.19 7.16
C ASP A 26 10.45 -7.63 5.82
N MET A 27 9.68 -6.54 5.84
CA MET A 27 9.15 -5.90 4.65
C MET A 27 9.51 -4.42 4.64
N TYR A 28 10.44 -4.06 3.76
CA TYR A 28 10.88 -2.67 3.59
C TYR A 28 10.41 -2.14 2.25
N LEU A 29 9.76 -0.98 2.25
CA LEU A 29 9.24 -0.40 1.02
C LEU A 29 9.79 1.02 0.75
N ILE A 30 9.96 1.36 -0.52
CA ILE A 30 10.13 2.74 -0.95
C ILE A 30 8.78 3.43 -0.81
N HIS A 31 8.73 4.43 0.06
CA HIS A 31 7.49 5.12 0.38
C HIS A 31 7.10 6.14 -0.69
N ASN A 32 5.81 6.11 -1.08
CA ASN A 32 5.17 7.12 -1.94
C ASN A 32 5.85 7.26 -3.32
N VAL A 33 6.05 6.12 -3.99
CA VAL A 33 6.59 6.11 -5.35
C VAL A 33 5.61 6.78 -6.31
N GLY A 34 6.12 7.74 -7.04
CA GLY A 34 5.45 8.45 -8.12
C GLY A 34 6.50 9.13 -8.99
N SER A 35 6.14 9.59 -10.17
CA SER A 35 7.03 10.13 -11.21
C SER A 35 7.98 11.23 -10.69
N LYS A 36 7.52 12.06 -9.76
CA LYS A 36 8.35 13.12 -9.15
C LYS A 36 9.40 12.56 -8.20
N LEU A 37 9.03 11.58 -7.36
CA LEU A 37 9.92 11.00 -6.36
C LEU A 37 10.80 9.90 -6.92
N TRP A 38 10.41 9.28 -8.04
CA TRP A 38 11.23 8.29 -8.71
C TRP A 38 12.60 8.84 -9.13
N LYS A 39 12.64 10.10 -9.58
CA LYS A 39 13.92 10.80 -9.88
C LYS A 39 14.86 10.87 -8.69
N PHE A 40 14.32 10.91 -7.47
CA PHE A 40 15.12 10.86 -6.26
C PHE A 40 15.67 9.44 -6.05
N THR A 41 14.85 8.40 -6.25
CA THR A 41 15.25 7.00 -6.17
C THR A 41 16.43 6.71 -7.10
N GLU A 42 16.36 7.19 -8.35
CA GLU A 42 17.44 7.04 -9.34
C GLU A 42 18.68 7.88 -8.97
N LYS A 43 18.49 9.16 -8.62
CA LYS A 43 19.59 10.07 -8.31
C LYS A 43 20.49 9.60 -7.16
N TYR A 44 19.91 8.96 -6.15
CA TYR A 44 20.61 8.54 -4.94
C TYR A 44 20.78 7.02 -4.84
N ASN A 45 20.70 6.31 -5.96
CA ASN A 45 20.94 4.86 -6.06
C ASN A 45 20.19 4.06 -4.98
N VAL A 46 18.92 4.43 -4.68
CA VAL A 46 18.14 3.84 -3.57
C VAL A 46 17.96 2.34 -3.77
N LEU A 47 17.78 1.88 -5.02
CA LEU A 47 17.60 0.46 -5.34
C LEU A 47 18.87 -0.36 -5.02
N ASP A 48 20.03 0.15 -5.36
CA ASP A 48 21.33 -0.49 -5.05
C ASP A 48 21.54 -0.53 -3.53
N PHE A 49 21.20 0.56 -2.85
CA PHE A 49 21.24 0.60 -1.38
C PHE A 49 20.36 -0.50 -0.76
N LEU A 50 19.11 -0.64 -1.20
CA LEU A 50 18.18 -1.65 -0.68
C LEU A 50 18.67 -3.07 -0.99
N THR A 51 19.18 -3.31 -2.20
CA THR A 51 19.75 -4.59 -2.59
C THR A 51 20.90 -4.96 -1.65
N LYS A 52 21.82 -4.02 -1.40
CA LYS A 52 22.92 -4.22 -0.45
C LYS A 52 22.44 -4.53 0.97
N LYS A 53 21.39 -3.80 1.46
CA LYS A 53 20.83 -4.07 2.80
C LYS A 53 20.14 -5.44 2.87
N LYS A 54 19.59 -5.92 1.78
CA LYS A 54 19.04 -7.27 1.68
C LYS A 54 20.15 -8.33 1.70
N GLU A 55 21.22 -8.14 0.97
CA GLU A 55 22.42 -9.01 0.99
C GLU A 55 23.07 -9.06 2.39
N GLU A 56 23.07 -7.93 3.11
CA GLU A 56 23.52 -7.83 4.50
C GLU A 56 22.56 -8.52 5.50
N GLY A 57 21.42 -9.04 5.05
CA GLY A 57 20.38 -9.65 5.90
C GLY A 57 19.56 -8.66 6.74
N LYS A 58 19.69 -7.35 6.47
CA LYS A 58 18.97 -6.30 7.19
C LYS A 58 17.58 -6.01 6.62
N ILE A 59 17.31 -6.45 5.40
CA ILE A 59 15.99 -6.44 4.77
C ILE A 59 15.69 -7.84 4.25
N ARG A 60 14.50 -8.37 4.50
CA ARG A 60 14.07 -9.66 3.95
C ARG A 60 13.37 -9.50 2.61
N HIS A 61 12.42 -8.57 2.51
CA HIS A 61 11.64 -8.32 1.30
C HIS A 61 11.59 -6.84 0.96
N ILE A 62 11.81 -6.52 -0.33
CA ILE A 62 11.81 -5.15 -0.85
C ILE A 62 10.55 -4.92 -1.67
N GLY A 63 9.83 -3.85 -1.36
CA GLY A 63 8.63 -3.43 -2.08
C GLY A 63 8.55 -1.93 -2.28
N PHE A 64 7.39 -1.46 -2.70
CA PHE A 64 7.10 -0.03 -2.82
C PHE A 64 5.64 0.28 -2.52
N SER A 65 5.36 1.49 -2.01
CA SER A 65 4.02 2.06 -1.99
C SER A 65 3.87 3.06 -3.13
N PHE A 66 2.72 3.03 -3.81
CA PHE A 66 2.53 3.74 -5.06
C PHE A 66 1.42 4.79 -4.98
N HIS A 67 1.70 5.98 -5.57
CA HIS A 67 0.79 7.13 -5.55
C HIS A 67 0.85 7.96 -6.84
N ASP A 68 0.79 7.30 -8.00
CA ASP A 68 0.74 7.96 -9.31
C ASP A 68 -0.24 7.22 -10.24
N ASP A 69 -0.32 7.60 -11.49
CA ASP A 69 -1.22 6.97 -12.46
C ASP A 69 -0.78 5.55 -12.88
N TYR A 70 -1.72 4.83 -13.51
CA TYR A 70 -1.49 3.46 -13.95
C TYR A 70 -0.37 3.33 -14.98
N GLU A 71 -0.18 4.33 -15.86
CA GLU A 71 0.88 4.28 -16.88
C GLU A 71 2.26 4.26 -16.22
N PHE A 72 2.46 5.11 -15.23
CA PHE A 72 3.70 5.10 -14.45
C PHE A 72 3.84 3.85 -13.56
N PHE A 73 2.73 3.30 -13.06
CA PHE A 73 2.75 2.03 -12.34
C PHE A 73 3.34 0.89 -13.18
N LYS A 74 2.93 0.78 -14.45
CA LYS A 74 3.48 -0.21 -15.40
C LYS A 74 5.00 -0.08 -15.58
N GLU A 75 5.50 1.16 -15.60
CA GLU A 75 6.94 1.39 -15.72
C GLU A 75 7.68 0.94 -14.45
N VAL A 76 7.20 1.35 -13.29
CA VAL A 76 7.87 1.07 -12.00
C VAL A 76 7.88 -0.41 -11.67
N ILE A 77 6.79 -1.12 -11.93
CA ILE A 77 6.68 -2.53 -11.58
C ILE A 77 7.70 -3.41 -12.32
N ASP A 78 8.23 -2.95 -13.44
CA ASP A 78 9.25 -3.62 -14.24
C ASP A 78 10.68 -3.13 -13.97
N LYS A 79 10.87 -2.08 -13.17
CA LYS A 79 12.19 -1.47 -12.94
C LYS A 79 13.08 -2.25 -11.97
N PHE A 80 12.50 -3.11 -11.15
CA PHE A 80 13.22 -3.81 -10.09
C PHE A 80 12.52 -5.14 -9.79
N PRO A 81 13.20 -6.18 -9.31
CA PRO A 81 12.57 -7.43 -8.87
C PRO A 81 11.85 -7.24 -7.52
N TRP A 82 10.75 -6.51 -7.55
CA TRP A 82 9.92 -6.27 -6.38
C TRP A 82 9.35 -7.56 -5.80
N GLU A 83 9.16 -7.59 -4.50
CA GLU A 83 8.63 -8.77 -3.79
C GLU A 83 7.24 -8.51 -3.22
N PHE A 84 6.80 -7.26 -3.18
CA PHE A 84 5.43 -6.86 -2.85
C PHE A 84 5.18 -5.42 -3.30
N VAL A 85 3.91 -5.06 -3.38
CA VAL A 85 3.50 -3.69 -3.68
C VAL A 85 2.35 -3.25 -2.76
N GLN A 86 2.34 -1.98 -2.41
CA GLN A 86 1.26 -1.37 -1.66
C GLN A 86 0.59 -0.29 -2.52
N ILE A 87 -0.71 -0.43 -2.75
CA ILE A 87 -1.51 0.50 -3.55
C ILE A 87 -2.76 0.96 -2.81
N GLN A 88 -3.25 2.15 -3.17
CA GLN A 88 -4.55 2.62 -2.72
C GLN A 88 -5.65 1.92 -3.52
N LEU A 89 -6.68 1.40 -2.83
CA LEU A 89 -7.86 0.86 -3.49
C LEU A 89 -9.09 0.90 -2.59
N ASN A 90 -10.21 1.38 -3.13
CA ASN A 90 -11.56 1.30 -2.55
C ASN A 90 -12.59 1.39 -3.67
N TYR A 91 -13.86 1.06 -3.40
CA TYR A 91 -14.91 0.96 -4.43
C TYR A 91 -15.31 2.31 -5.08
N ILE A 92 -14.85 3.45 -4.55
CA ILE A 92 -15.04 4.77 -5.18
C ILE A 92 -13.89 5.10 -6.12
N ASP A 93 -12.69 4.62 -5.80
CA ASP A 93 -11.44 4.97 -6.47
C ASP A 93 -10.91 3.83 -7.38
N GLU A 94 -11.80 3.04 -7.99
CA GLU A 94 -11.43 1.89 -8.85
C GLU A 94 -10.45 2.24 -9.98
N ASN A 95 -10.54 3.45 -10.50
CA ASN A 95 -9.70 3.94 -11.59
C ASN A 95 -8.75 5.06 -11.16
N PHE A 96 -8.56 5.25 -9.86
CA PHE A 96 -7.68 6.29 -9.32
C PHE A 96 -6.30 5.69 -9.00
N GLN A 97 -5.24 6.39 -9.37
CA GLN A 97 -3.84 5.95 -9.26
C GLN A 97 -3.62 4.61 -10.01
N ALA A 98 -3.01 3.61 -9.38
CA ALA A 98 -2.87 2.28 -9.95
C ALA A 98 -4.23 1.60 -10.19
N GLY A 99 -5.17 1.80 -9.26
CA GLY A 99 -6.54 1.30 -9.33
C GLY A 99 -6.63 -0.23 -9.48
N VAL A 100 -7.81 -0.69 -9.93
CA VAL A 100 -8.04 -2.13 -10.19
C VAL A 100 -7.11 -2.66 -11.29
N LYS A 101 -6.76 -1.84 -12.29
CA LYS A 101 -5.82 -2.23 -13.34
C LYS A 101 -4.43 -2.54 -12.79
N GLY A 102 -3.93 -1.70 -11.86
CA GLY A 102 -2.65 -1.94 -11.20
C GLY A 102 -2.68 -3.16 -10.30
N LEU A 103 -3.79 -3.39 -9.56
CA LEU A 103 -4.00 -4.59 -8.79
C LEU A 103 -3.87 -5.86 -9.66
N LYS A 104 -4.60 -5.90 -10.78
CA LYS A 104 -4.57 -7.04 -11.71
C LYS A 104 -3.17 -7.26 -12.29
N LEU A 105 -2.49 -6.20 -12.73
CA LEU A 105 -1.13 -6.30 -13.25
C LEU A 105 -0.14 -6.84 -12.20
N ALA A 106 -0.25 -6.40 -10.95
CA ALA A 106 0.58 -6.92 -9.87
C ALA A 106 0.32 -8.42 -9.63
N GLY A 107 -0.96 -8.84 -9.64
CA GLY A 107 -1.34 -10.25 -9.55
C GLY A 107 -0.82 -11.10 -10.71
N GLU A 108 -0.89 -10.63 -11.95
CA GLU A 108 -0.32 -11.29 -13.13
C GLU A 108 1.19 -11.52 -13.01
N LYS A 109 1.88 -10.60 -12.32
CA LYS A 109 3.32 -10.71 -12.02
C LYS A 109 3.62 -11.56 -10.76
N GLY A 110 2.60 -12.08 -10.10
CA GLY A 110 2.74 -12.87 -8.86
C GLY A 110 3.18 -12.05 -7.64
N LEU A 111 3.00 -10.73 -7.66
CA LEU A 111 3.36 -9.87 -6.54
C LEU A 111 2.25 -9.85 -5.50
N PRO A 112 2.55 -10.10 -4.22
CA PRO A 112 1.66 -9.81 -3.11
C PRO A 112 1.24 -8.34 -3.09
N VAL A 113 -0.07 -8.07 -2.98
CA VAL A 113 -0.61 -6.71 -2.97
C VAL A 113 -1.17 -6.37 -1.59
N ILE A 114 -0.67 -5.28 -1.04
CA ILE A 114 -1.14 -4.67 0.21
C ILE A 114 -2.02 -3.49 -0.16
N ILE A 115 -3.25 -3.45 0.37
CA ILE A 115 -4.18 -2.35 0.10
C ILE A 115 -4.14 -1.32 1.22
N MET A 116 -3.92 -0.06 0.85
CA MET A 116 -4.09 1.09 1.73
C MET A 116 -5.33 1.89 1.35
N GLU A 117 -5.85 2.68 2.28
CA GLU A 117 -7.04 3.52 2.13
C GLU A 117 -8.32 2.77 1.69
N PRO A 118 -8.62 1.58 2.22
CA PRO A 118 -9.85 0.85 1.89
C PRO A 118 -11.10 1.63 2.27
N LEU A 119 -11.00 2.53 3.25
CA LEU A 119 -12.08 3.40 3.73
C LEU A 119 -11.93 4.87 3.30
N LYS A 120 -11.03 5.18 2.34
CA LYS A 120 -10.80 6.55 1.83
C LYS A 120 -10.62 7.57 2.96
N GLY A 121 -9.68 7.29 3.88
CA GLY A 121 -9.45 8.13 5.06
C GLY A 121 -10.64 8.19 6.02
N GLY A 122 -11.46 7.17 6.09
CA GLY A 122 -12.65 7.06 6.94
C GLY A 122 -13.93 7.62 6.32
N ARG A 123 -13.87 8.21 5.12
CA ARG A 123 -15.06 8.75 4.43
C ARG A 123 -16.10 7.68 4.11
N LEU A 124 -15.65 6.45 3.84
CA LEU A 124 -16.54 5.32 3.56
C LEU A 124 -17.05 4.61 4.83
N ALA A 125 -16.66 5.07 6.01
CA ALA A 125 -17.16 4.60 7.30
C ALA A 125 -18.27 5.50 7.87
N SER A 126 -18.57 6.61 7.21
CA SER A 126 -19.59 7.58 7.64
C SER A 126 -20.97 7.28 7.03
N THR A 127 -21.94 8.12 7.32
CA THR A 127 -23.30 8.07 6.72
C THR A 127 -23.20 8.13 5.20
N MET A 128 -23.81 7.17 4.54
CA MET A 128 -23.86 7.09 3.09
C MET A 128 -24.95 7.98 2.49
N PRO A 129 -24.85 8.35 1.20
CA PRO A 129 -25.95 8.96 0.49
C PRO A 129 -27.20 8.08 0.53
N PRO A 130 -28.43 8.66 0.63
CA PRO A 130 -29.67 7.89 0.75
C PRO A 130 -29.86 6.82 -0.35
N ALA A 131 -29.42 7.09 -1.57
CA ALA A 131 -29.48 6.13 -2.67
C ALA A 131 -28.63 4.88 -2.43
N VAL A 132 -27.49 5.00 -1.73
CA VAL A 132 -26.64 3.86 -1.35
C VAL A 132 -27.28 3.07 -0.23
N ASP A 133 -27.83 3.77 0.78
CA ASP A 133 -28.55 3.13 1.90
C ASP A 133 -29.80 2.38 1.39
N GLU A 134 -30.51 2.91 0.40
CA GLU A 134 -31.63 2.23 -0.24
C GLU A 134 -31.19 0.90 -0.90
N ILE A 135 -30.10 0.91 -1.68
CA ILE A 135 -29.56 -0.29 -2.31
C ILE A 135 -29.15 -1.32 -1.23
N TRP A 136 -28.42 -0.89 -0.22
CA TRP A 136 -27.98 -1.80 0.85
C TRP A 136 -29.13 -2.33 1.70
N SER A 137 -30.21 -1.52 1.87
CA SER A 137 -31.41 -1.98 2.57
C SER A 137 -32.13 -3.14 1.89
N GLN A 138 -31.94 -3.33 0.59
CA GLN A 138 -32.51 -4.44 -0.19
C GLN A 138 -31.65 -5.71 -0.15
N MET A 139 -30.39 -5.60 0.32
CA MET A 139 -29.50 -6.77 0.42
C MET A 139 -29.97 -7.72 1.52
N LYS A 140 -29.87 -9.02 1.28
CA LYS A 140 -30.19 -10.07 2.25
C LYS A 140 -29.35 -9.94 3.51
N GLU A 141 -28.05 -9.73 3.33
CA GLU A 141 -27.09 -9.52 4.41
C GLU A 141 -27.03 -8.04 4.79
N LYS A 142 -27.33 -7.73 6.04
CA LYS A 142 -27.21 -6.37 6.58
C LYS A 142 -25.79 -6.15 7.08
N ARG A 143 -25.11 -5.17 6.52
CA ARG A 143 -23.73 -4.84 6.83
C ARG A 143 -23.54 -3.35 7.03
N THR A 144 -22.55 -3.00 7.82
CA THR A 144 -22.12 -1.60 7.96
C THR A 144 -21.41 -1.12 6.69
N PRO A 145 -21.32 0.20 6.46
CA PRO A 145 -20.52 0.75 5.36
C PRO A 145 -19.07 0.25 5.36
N VAL A 146 -18.48 0.09 6.55
CA VAL A 146 -17.11 -0.44 6.75
C VAL A 146 -17.00 -1.87 6.25
N GLU A 147 -17.94 -2.75 6.64
CA GLU A 147 -17.96 -4.14 6.20
C GLU A 147 -18.11 -4.26 4.68
N TRP A 148 -18.96 -3.44 4.05
CA TRP A 148 -19.10 -3.42 2.59
C TRP A 148 -17.78 -3.02 1.92
N ALA A 149 -17.10 -1.99 2.43
CA ALA A 149 -15.84 -1.52 1.87
C ALA A 149 -14.72 -2.58 1.98
N PHE A 150 -14.55 -3.20 3.13
CA PHE A 150 -13.54 -4.24 3.31
C PHE A 150 -13.84 -5.49 2.47
N ARG A 151 -15.09 -5.92 2.42
CA ARG A 151 -15.48 -7.09 1.62
C ARG A 151 -15.27 -6.86 0.14
N TRP A 152 -15.58 -5.67 -0.36
CA TRP A 152 -15.33 -5.32 -1.75
C TRP A 152 -13.83 -5.44 -2.10
N VAL A 153 -12.95 -4.95 -1.24
CA VAL A 153 -11.49 -5.09 -1.45
C VAL A 153 -11.06 -6.54 -1.30
N ALA A 154 -11.58 -7.26 -0.31
CA ALA A 154 -11.19 -8.65 -0.03
C ALA A 154 -11.71 -9.65 -1.09
N ASP A 155 -12.66 -9.26 -1.94
CA ASP A 155 -13.19 -10.10 -3.02
C ASP A 155 -12.20 -10.25 -4.20
N PHE A 156 -11.16 -9.43 -4.25
CA PHE A 156 -10.11 -9.56 -5.25
C PHE A 156 -9.07 -10.60 -4.81
N PRO A 157 -8.89 -11.69 -5.58
CA PRO A 157 -7.95 -12.76 -5.22
C PRO A 157 -6.48 -12.31 -5.19
N GLU A 158 -6.16 -11.18 -5.83
CA GLU A 158 -4.82 -10.60 -5.84
C GLU A 158 -4.47 -9.88 -4.54
N VAL A 159 -5.47 -9.55 -3.71
CA VAL A 159 -5.24 -8.85 -2.45
C VAL A 159 -4.71 -9.81 -1.39
N THR A 160 -3.52 -9.49 -0.87
CA THR A 160 -2.88 -10.30 0.17
C THR A 160 -3.21 -9.77 1.57
N THR A 161 -3.25 -8.46 1.73
CA THR A 161 -3.47 -7.79 3.03
C THR A 161 -4.15 -6.44 2.84
N ILE A 162 -5.01 -6.10 3.80
CA ILE A 162 -5.71 -4.81 3.86
C ILE A 162 -5.25 -4.06 5.12
N LEU A 163 -4.77 -2.83 4.95
CA LEU A 163 -4.39 -1.97 6.06
C LEU A 163 -5.60 -1.19 6.58
N SER A 164 -5.73 -1.09 7.87
CA SER A 164 -6.74 -0.26 8.51
C SER A 164 -6.15 0.63 9.60
N GLY A 165 -6.47 1.93 9.55
CA GLY A 165 -6.02 2.95 10.49
C GLY A 165 -6.91 3.03 11.74
N MET A 166 -7.10 1.93 12.46
CA MET A 166 -7.92 1.87 13.67
C MET A 166 -7.28 2.66 14.82
N SER A 167 -8.05 3.54 15.44
CA SER A 167 -7.63 4.39 16.57
C SER A 167 -8.49 4.21 17.83
N SER A 168 -9.48 3.31 17.79
CA SER A 168 -10.33 2.97 18.93
C SER A 168 -10.64 1.47 18.98
N TYR A 169 -10.99 0.97 20.17
CA TYR A 169 -11.42 -0.41 20.34
C TYR A 169 -12.66 -0.75 19.52
N ALA A 170 -13.62 0.16 19.43
CA ALA A 170 -14.83 -0.04 18.63
C ALA A 170 -14.52 -0.22 17.13
N GLN A 171 -13.52 0.51 16.60
CA GLN A 171 -13.06 0.31 15.22
C GLN A 171 -12.36 -1.04 15.04
N LEU A 172 -11.56 -1.47 16.04
CA LEU A 172 -10.91 -2.76 16.01
C LEU A 172 -11.95 -3.90 16.02
N GLU A 173 -12.91 -3.85 16.91
CA GLU A 173 -13.99 -4.85 17.02
C GLU A 173 -14.86 -4.91 15.75
N ASN A 174 -15.12 -3.77 15.10
CA ASN A 174 -15.89 -3.74 13.85
C ASN A 174 -15.11 -4.29 12.65
N ASN A 175 -13.78 -4.19 12.66
CA ASN A 175 -12.94 -4.58 11.53
C ASN A 175 -12.46 -6.05 11.60
N LEU A 176 -12.66 -6.73 12.72
CA LEU A 176 -12.35 -8.15 12.95
C LEU A 176 -13.55 -9.05 12.70
#